data_351264c5eb8a1c17d7ea8f8af5122e56
#
_entry.id   351264c5eb8a1c17d7ea8f8af5122e56
#
_cell.length_a   1.000
_cell.length_b   1.000
_cell.length_c   1.000
_cell.angle_alpha   90.00
_cell.angle_beta   90.00
_cell.angle_gamma   90.00
#
_symmetry.space_group_name_H-M   'P 1'
#
loop_
_entity.id
_entity.type
_entity.pdbx_description
1 polymer ?
#
loop_
_entity_poly.entity_id
_entity_poly.type
_entity_poly.pdbx_seq_one_letter_code
_entity_poly.pdbx_strand_id
1 'polypeptide(L)'
;MNKKEAKIMIVDDIEDNRYTLERSLKKDGYENISLAECGKEALDLVNKSKFDLILLDLMMPDISGLDVLKQLKGNPAQRNIPIIMVTASDEVDTAAECIKNGADDFVTKPFNRTLLRARVDASLDKKGMRDREEVYLDKVETDKKKSQPVSYTHLRAHETRT
;
A
#
# COMPACT_ATOMS: atom_id res chain seq x y z
N MET A 1 -8.24 -10.95 4.12
CA MET A 1 -7.41 -11.34 2.95
C MET A 1 -6.56 -12.54 3.31
N ASN A 2 -6.48 -13.50 2.40
CA ASN A 2 -5.65 -14.69 2.61
C ASN A 2 -4.18 -14.32 2.45
N LYS A 3 -3.35 -14.64 3.45
CA LYS A 3 -1.92 -14.31 3.42
C LYS A 3 -1.19 -14.90 2.22
N LYS A 4 -1.55 -16.11 1.80
CA LYS A 4 -0.90 -16.76 0.66
C LYS A 4 -1.18 -16.05 -0.66
N GLU A 5 -2.31 -15.38 -0.77
CA GLU A 5 -2.73 -14.68 -1.98
C GLU A 5 -2.30 -13.23 -1.99
N ALA A 6 -2.06 -12.64 -0.83
CA ALA A 6 -1.67 -11.24 -0.74
C ALA A 6 -0.38 -11.00 -1.52
N LYS A 7 -0.43 -10.10 -2.49
CA LYS A 7 0.71 -9.82 -3.36
C LYS A 7 1.49 -8.64 -2.82
N ILE A 8 2.72 -8.91 -2.40
CA ILE A 8 3.56 -7.92 -1.72
C ILE A 8 4.79 -7.66 -2.57
N MET A 9 5.14 -6.38 -2.74
CA MET A 9 6.39 -6.00 -3.39
C MET A 9 7.37 -5.49 -2.34
N ILE A 10 8.62 -5.93 -2.43
CA ILE A 10 9.73 -5.40 -1.63
C ILE A 10 10.66 -4.65 -2.56
N VAL A 11 10.89 -3.37 -2.26
CA VAL A 11 11.74 -2.50 -3.07
C VAL A 11 12.92 -2.05 -2.22
N ASP A 12 14.10 -2.52 -2.56
CA ASP A 12 15.33 -2.16 -1.87
C ASP A 12 16.50 -2.43 -2.82
N ASP A 13 17.48 -1.54 -2.86
CA ASP A 13 18.63 -1.71 -3.76
C ASP A 13 19.68 -2.68 -3.22
N ILE A 14 19.57 -3.07 -1.96
CA ILE A 14 20.53 -3.98 -1.31
C ILE A 14 19.94 -5.37 -1.24
N GLU A 15 20.64 -6.34 -1.85
CA GLU A 15 20.14 -7.70 -1.93
C GLU A 15 19.89 -8.32 -0.55
N ASP A 16 20.80 -8.10 0.41
CA ASP A 16 20.66 -8.66 1.75
C ASP A 16 19.39 -8.16 2.43
N ASN A 17 19.02 -6.90 2.21
CA ASN A 17 17.79 -6.35 2.76
C ASN A 17 16.56 -6.99 2.13
N ARG A 18 16.57 -7.16 0.80
CA ARG A 18 15.47 -7.83 0.11
C ARG A 18 15.32 -9.26 0.63
N TYR A 19 16.43 -9.97 0.77
CA TYR A 19 16.40 -11.34 1.26
C TYR A 19 15.85 -11.44 2.68
N THR A 20 16.29 -10.56 3.56
CA THR A 20 15.86 -10.56 4.96
C THR A 20 14.36 -10.28 5.07
N LEU A 21 13.86 -9.30 4.32
CA LEU A 21 12.44 -8.96 4.33
C LEU A 21 11.60 -10.09 3.73
N GLU A 22 12.03 -10.63 2.61
CA GLU A 22 11.32 -11.73 1.98
C GLU A 22 11.23 -12.94 2.89
N ARG A 23 12.34 -13.29 3.53
CA ARG A 23 12.38 -14.42 4.45
C ARG A 23 11.45 -14.21 5.64
N SER A 24 11.44 -13.00 6.20
CA SER A 24 10.57 -12.68 7.32
C SER A 24 9.10 -12.81 6.94
N LEU A 25 8.73 -12.29 5.77
CA LEU A 25 7.35 -12.36 5.31
C LEU A 25 6.92 -13.81 5.04
N LYS A 26 7.80 -14.61 4.45
CA LYS A 26 7.50 -16.02 4.18
C LYS A 26 7.28 -16.79 5.47
N LYS A 27 8.07 -16.52 6.51
CA LYS A 27 7.88 -17.14 7.82
C LYS A 27 6.53 -16.78 8.44
N ASP A 28 6.01 -15.60 8.11
CA ASP A 28 4.73 -15.14 8.62
C ASP A 28 3.54 -15.60 7.78
N GLY A 29 3.79 -16.37 6.73
CA GLY A 29 2.74 -16.99 5.91
C GLY A 29 2.46 -16.31 4.58
N TYR A 30 3.19 -15.26 4.26
CA TYR A 30 3.06 -14.57 2.97
C TYR A 30 3.92 -15.28 1.92
N GLU A 31 3.34 -15.65 0.78
CA GLU A 31 4.05 -16.44 -0.24
C GLU A 31 4.20 -15.73 -1.57
N ASN A 32 3.33 -14.77 -1.88
CA ASN A 32 3.32 -14.11 -3.17
C ASN A 32 4.11 -12.80 -3.10
N ILE A 33 5.42 -12.90 -3.20
CA ILE A 33 6.33 -11.78 -2.99
C ILE A 33 7.10 -11.49 -4.26
N SER A 34 7.09 -10.22 -4.69
CA SER A 34 7.89 -9.73 -5.82
C SER A 34 8.98 -8.82 -5.30
N LEU A 35 10.14 -8.86 -5.94
CA LEU A 35 11.30 -8.06 -5.54
C LEU A 35 11.64 -7.04 -6.61
N ALA A 36 11.95 -5.82 -6.20
CA ALA A 36 12.43 -4.77 -7.08
C ALA A 36 13.73 -4.19 -6.51
N GLU A 37 14.71 -3.93 -7.38
CA GLU A 37 16.02 -3.47 -6.97
C GLU A 37 16.16 -1.95 -7.00
N CYS A 38 15.21 -1.26 -7.58
CA CYS A 38 15.24 0.19 -7.70
C CYS A 38 13.82 0.73 -7.90
N GLY A 39 13.69 2.05 -7.81
CA GLY A 39 12.39 2.70 -7.95
C GLY A 39 11.78 2.51 -9.33
N LYS A 40 12.58 2.57 -10.38
CA LYS A 40 12.06 2.38 -11.74
C LYS A 40 11.46 0.98 -11.92
N GLU A 41 12.14 -0.04 -11.43
CA GLU A 41 11.63 -1.41 -11.50
C GLU A 41 10.32 -1.54 -10.73
N ALA A 42 10.23 -0.91 -9.56
CA ALA A 42 9.00 -0.91 -8.78
C ALA A 42 7.84 -0.30 -9.55
N LEU A 43 8.06 0.85 -10.19
CA LEU A 43 7.03 1.51 -10.98
C LEU A 43 6.60 0.68 -12.18
N ASP A 44 7.56 0.01 -12.83
CA ASP A 44 7.23 -0.89 -13.94
C ASP A 44 6.37 -2.06 -13.48
N LEU A 45 6.68 -2.63 -12.33
CA LEU A 45 5.94 -3.76 -11.79
C LEU A 45 4.51 -3.38 -11.40
N VAL A 46 4.29 -2.21 -10.80
CA VAL A 46 2.93 -1.80 -10.42
C VAL A 46 2.06 -1.52 -11.65
N ASN A 47 2.68 -1.19 -12.78
CA ASN A 47 1.93 -1.00 -14.02
C ASN A 47 1.54 -2.33 -14.69
N LYS A 48 2.23 -3.42 -14.35
CA LYS A 48 1.97 -4.74 -14.93
C LYS A 48 1.05 -5.60 -14.09
N SER A 49 1.00 -5.37 -12.78
CA SER A 49 0.26 -6.21 -11.84
C SER A 49 -0.31 -5.37 -10.72
N LYS A 50 -1.34 -5.89 -10.08
CA LYS A 50 -1.90 -5.26 -8.88
C LYS A 50 -1.19 -5.79 -7.66
N PHE A 51 -0.85 -4.91 -6.74
CA PHE A 51 -0.21 -5.27 -5.48
C PHE A 51 -1.12 -4.89 -4.31
N ASP A 52 -1.02 -5.68 -3.25
CA ASP A 52 -1.78 -5.45 -2.03
C ASP A 52 -0.98 -4.66 -1.00
N LEU A 53 0.33 -4.65 -1.12
CA LEU A 53 1.21 -3.93 -0.20
C LEU A 53 2.58 -3.74 -0.86
N ILE A 54 3.21 -2.60 -0.58
CA ILE A 54 4.58 -2.32 -1.02
C ILE A 54 5.42 -1.95 0.20
N LEU A 55 6.54 -2.66 0.38
CA LEU A 55 7.59 -2.27 1.33
C LEU A 55 8.63 -1.51 0.52
N LEU A 56 8.83 -0.25 0.81
CA LEU A 56 9.56 0.68 -0.05
C LEU A 56 10.72 1.32 0.70
N ASP A 57 11.93 1.02 0.27
CA ASP A 57 13.13 1.64 0.82
C ASP A 57 13.14 3.13 0.49
N LEU A 58 13.56 3.95 1.44
CA LEU A 58 13.58 5.40 1.28
C LEU A 58 14.72 5.86 0.38
N MET A 59 15.90 5.28 0.54
CA MET A 59 17.10 5.72 -0.19
C MET A 59 17.49 4.71 -1.25
N MET A 60 17.38 5.12 -2.51
CA MET A 60 17.74 4.29 -3.65
C MET A 60 18.52 5.12 -4.67
N PRO A 61 19.37 4.48 -5.51
CA PRO A 61 20.28 5.25 -6.37
C PRO A 61 19.61 5.95 -7.55
N ASP A 62 18.49 5.44 -8.07
CA ASP A 62 17.84 6.04 -9.26
C ASP A 62 16.85 7.13 -8.88
N ILE A 63 15.81 6.78 -8.14
CA ILE A 63 14.85 7.74 -7.59
C ILE A 63 14.61 7.39 -6.13
N SER A 64 14.32 8.40 -5.30
CA SER A 64 14.09 8.15 -3.88
C SER A 64 12.77 7.45 -3.64
N GLY A 65 12.67 6.77 -2.49
CA GLY A 65 11.40 6.17 -2.10
C GLY A 65 10.29 7.20 -1.97
N LEU A 66 10.61 8.41 -1.53
CA LEU A 66 9.61 9.48 -1.46
C LEU A 66 9.05 9.82 -2.84
N ASP A 67 9.90 9.88 -3.87
CA ASP A 67 9.45 10.16 -5.22
C ASP A 67 8.59 9.04 -5.78
N VAL A 68 8.96 7.79 -5.52
CA VAL A 68 8.13 6.63 -5.90
C VAL A 68 6.76 6.73 -5.22
N LEU A 69 6.75 7.03 -3.93
CA LEU A 69 5.52 7.20 -3.16
C LEU A 69 4.62 8.27 -3.78
N LYS A 70 5.18 9.43 -4.11
CA LYS A 70 4.40 10.51 -4.71
C LYS A 70 3.79 10.11 -6.04
N GLN A 71 4.53 9.39 -6.87
CA GLN A 71 4.01 8.91 -8.14
C GLN A 71 2.87 7.91 -7.95
N LEU A 72 3.01 6.99 -7.00
CA LEU A 72 1.96 6.01 -6.72
C LEU A 72 0.71 6.67 -6.19
N LYS A 73 0.86 7.62 -5.27
CA LYS A 73 -0.29 8.32 -4.69
C LYS A 73 -0.95 9.28 -5.67
N GLY A 74 -0.23 9.74 -6.67
CA GLY A 74 -0.79 10.58 -7.72
C GLY A 74 -1.53 9.83 -8.80
N ASN A 75 -1.45 8.50 -8.82
CA ASN A 75 -2.11 7.67 -9.84
C ASN A 75 -3.37 7.05 -9.25
N PRO A 76 -4.58 7.37 -9.79
CA PRO A 76 -5.83 6.83 -9.25
C PRO A 76 -5.89 5.31 -9.20
N ALA A 77 -5.19 4.61 -10.09
CA ALA A 77 -5.18 3.15 -10.12
C ALA A 77 -4.34 2.55 -9.00
N GLN A 78 -3.44 3.33 -8.40
CA GLN A 78 -2.41 2.82 -7.48
C GLN A 78 -2.45 3.49 -6.10
N ARG A 79 -3.17 4.59 -5.96
CA ARG A 79 -3.13 5.39 -4.71
C ARG A 79 -3.66 4.66 -3.49
N ASN A 80 -4.45 3.61 -3.67
CA ASN A 80 -5.00 2.85 -2.56
C ASN A 80 -4.11 1.69 -2.11
N ILE A 81 -2.99 1.44 -2.79
CA ILE A 81 -2.04 0.42 -2.36
C ILE A 81 -1.35 0.89 -1.08
N PRO A 82 -1.44 0.15 0.03
CA PRO A 82 -0.71 0.50 1.24
C PRO A 82 0.80 0.47 1.01
N ILE A 83 1.49 1.47 1.55
CA ILE A 83 2.93 1.57 1.41
C ILE A 83 3.54 1.72 2.79
N ILE A 84 4.45 0.83 3.14
CA ILE A 84 5.25 0.91 4.36
C ILE A 84 6.66 1.32 3.96
N MET A 85 7.12 2.46 4.45
CA MET A 85 8.48 2.91 4.17
C MET A 85 9.47 2.14 5.04
N VAL A 86 10.63 1.83 4.47
CA VAL A 86 11.71 1.17 5.19
C VAL A 86 12.87 2.16 5.26
N THR A 87 13.27 2.55 6.47
CA THR A 87 14.20 3.67 6.66
C THR A 87 15.34 3.30 7.61
N ALA A 88 16.46 3.99 7.48
CA ALA A 88 17.49 3.95 8.51
C ALA A 88 17.02 4.77 9.71
N SER A 89 17.57 4.48 10.88
CA SER A 89 17.15 5.15 12.13
C SER A 89 17.41 6.65 12.14
N ASP A 90 18.37 7.11 11.35
CA ASP A 90 18.70 8.54 11.25
C ASP A 90 17.86 9.28 10.17
N GLU A 91 16.91 8.58 9.53
CA GLU A 91 16.07 9.16 8.48
C GLU A 91 14.62 9.36 8.94
N VAL A 92 14.40 9.46 10.24
CA VAL A 92 13.04 9.56 10.81
C VAL A 92 12.28 10.78 10.31
N ASP A 93 12.97 11.92 10.17
CA ASP A 93 12.31 13.15 9.68
C ASP A 93 11.80 12.96 8.24
N THR A 94 12.57 12.28 7.39
CA THR A 94 12.14 12.01 6.02
C THR A 94 11.01 10.98 6.01
N ALA A 95 11.04 10.01 6.93
CA ALA A 95 9.94 9.06 7.08
C ALA A 95 8.65 9.78 7.46
N ALA A 96 8.72 10.77 8.36
CA ALA A 96 7.57 11.56 8.72
C ALA A 96 7.00 12.31 7.52
N GLU A 97 7.86 12.82 6.66
CA GLU A 97 7.42 13.46 5.41
C GLU A 97 6.72 12.46 4.49
N CYS A 98 7.20 11.23 4.44
CA CYS A 98 6.54 10.18 3.66
C CYS A 98 5.12 9.91 4.18
N ILE A 99 4.94 9.88 5.50
CA ILE A 99 3.61 9.73 6.08
C ILE A 99 2.69 10.87 5.63
N LYS A 100 3.17 12.10 5.63
CA LYS A 100 2.40 13.25 5.15
C LYS A 100 2.01 13.12 3.68
N ASN A 101 2.81 12.42 2.90
CA ASN A 101 2.56 12.21 1.48
C ASN A 101 1.77 10.93 1.18
N GLY A 102 1.27 10.28 2.20
CA GLY A 102 0.34 9.15 2.02
C GLY A 102 0.89 7.77 2.34
N ALA A 103 2.12 7.64 2.82
CA ALA A 103 2.60 6.35 3.29
C ALA A 103 1.78 5.93 4.51
N ASP A 104 1.48 4.64 4.60
CA ASP A 104 0.64 4.14 5.68
C ASP A 104 1.42 3.96 6.98
N ASP A 105 2.71 3.67 6.89
CA ASP A 105 3.54 3.47 8.07
C ASP A 105 5.01 3.44 7.65
N PHE A 106 5.88 3.25 8.65
CA PHE A 106 7.30 3.02 8.37
C PHE A 106 7.90 2.05 9.40
N VAL A 107 8.98 1.39 9.00
CA VAL A 107 9.79 0.56 9.90
C VAL A 107 11.24 0.95 9.73
N THR A 108 12.03 0.82 10.80
CA THR A 108 13.44 1.20 10.78
C THR A 108 14.34 -0.03 10.62
N LYS A 109 15.51 0.17 10.02
CA LYS A 109 16.55 -0.84 9.95
C LYS A 109 17.44 -0.71 11.19
N PRO A 110 17.87 -1.80 11.82
CA PRO A 110 17.56 -3.19 11.50
C PRO A 110 16.12 -3.55 11.87
N PHE A 111 15.55 -4.54 11.16
CA PHE A 111 14.14 -4.88 11.32
C PHE A 111 13.87 -5.62 12.62
N ASN A 112 12.84 -5.20 13.32
CA ASN A 112 12.23 -6.01 14.36
C ASN A 112 11.13 -6.84 13.67
N ARG A 113 11.31 -8.15 13.62
CA ARG A 113 10.40 -9.03 12.88
C ARG A 113 8.97 -8.95 13.39
N THR A 114 8.80 -8.88 14.70
CA THR A 114 7.46 -8.78 15.31
C THR A 114 6.77 -7.49 14.92
N LEU A 115 7.49 -6.38 14.95
CA LEU A 115 6.95 -5.07 14.58
C LEU A 115 6.62 -5.03 13.09
N LEU A 116 7.50 -5.55 12.24
CA LEU A 116 7.25 -5.63 10.80
C LEU A 116 5.98 -6.41 10.51
N ARG A 117 5.83 -7.57 11.13
CA ARG A 117 4.64 -8.40 10.97
C ARG A 117 3.38 -7.65 11.38
N ALA A 118 3.40 -6.99 12.53
CA ALA A 118 2.24 -6.24 13.01
C ALA A 118 1.83 -5.14 12.02
N ARG A 119 2.80 -4.43 11.47
CA ARG A 119 2.51 -3.34 10.53
C ARG A 119 2.02 -3.85 9.19
N VAL A 120 2.60 -4.94 8.69
CA VAL A 120 2.16 -5.58 7.45
C VAL A 120 0.73 -6.07 7.59
N ASP A 121 0.43 -6.79 8.67
CA ASP A 121 -0.91 -7.31 8.91
C ASP A 121 -1.93 -6.17 9.02
N ALA A 122 -1.60 -5.11 9.75
CA ALA A 122 -2.49 -3.95 9.90
C ALA A 122 -2.74 -3.25 8.57
N SER A 123 -1.70 -3.08 7.74
CA SER A 123 -1.84 -2.42 6.45
C SER A 123 -2.70 -3.22 5.48
N LEU A 124 -2.57 -4.54 5.49
CA LEU A 124 -3.40 -5.41 4.65
C LEU A 124 -4.85 -5.43 5.12
N ASP A 125 -5.09 -5.35 6.42
CA ASP A 125 -6.44 -5.23 6.96
C ASP A 125 -7.08 -3.93 6.49
N LYS A 126 -6.37 -2.82 6.52
CA LYS A 126 -6.86 -1.54 6.01
C LYS A 126 -7.21 -1.62 4.54
N LYS A 127 -6.36 -2.26 3.73
CA LYS A 127 -6.63 -2.41 2.31
C LYS A 127 -7.91 -3.21 2.08
N GLY A 128 -8.09 -4.29 2.81
CA GLY A 128 -9.31 -5.10 2.72
C GLY A 128 -10.56 -4.28 3.03
N MET A 129 -10.50 -3.42 4.04
CA MET A 129 -11.62 -2.54 4.39
C MET A 129 -11.90 -1.51 3.31
N ARG A 130 -10.85 -0.88 2.75
CA ARG A 130 -11.01 0.08 1.65
C ARG A 130 -11.67 -0.57 0.43
N ASP A 131 -11.22 -1.76 0.07
CA ASP A 131 -11.77 -2.47 -1.09
C ASP A 131 -13.24 -2.81 -0.87
N ARG A 132 -13.63 -3.20 0.34
CA ARG A 132 -15.02 -3.49 0.67
C ARG A 132 -15.88 -2.23 0.62
N GLU A 133 -15.37 -1.10 1.07
CA GLU A 133 -16.09 0.17 1.00
C GLU A 133 -16.36 0.59 -0.43
N GLU A 134 -15.37 0.49 -1.31
CA GLU A 134 -15.54 0.81 -2.72
C GLU A 134 -16.62 -0.04 -3.38
N VAL A 135 -16.59 -1.35 -3.13
CA VAL A 135 -17.60 -2.26 -3.69
C VAL A 135 -18.98 -1.91 -3.16
N TYR A 136 -19.10 -1.59 -1.88
CA TYR A 136 -20.37 -1.22 -1.27
C TYR A 136 -20.94 0.06 -1.89
N LEU A 137 -20.11 1.08 -2.06
CA LEU A 137 -20.55 2.35 -2.65
C LEU A 137 -20.98 2.17 -4.09
N ASP A 138 -20.28 1.42 -4.89
CA ASP A 138 -20.65 1.13 -6.27
C ASP A 138 -22.00 0.42 -6.32
N LYS A 139 -22.22 -0.53 -5.44
CA LYS A 139 -23.48 -1.25 -5.38
C LYS A 139 -24.63 -0.34 -5.01
N VAL A 140 -24.44 0.56 -4.06
CA VAL A 140 -25.47 1.51 -3.64
C VAL A 140 -25.84 2.43 -4.80
N GLU A 141 -24.86 2.94 -5.53
CA GLU A 141 -25.13 3.79 -6.69
C GLU A 141 -25.92 3.06 -7.76
N THR A 142 -25.55 1.82 -8.05
CA THR A 142 -26.25 0.98 -9.04
C THR A 142 -27.70 0.76 -8.60
N ASP A 143 -27.94 0.45 -7.35
CA ASP A 143 -29.27 0.23 -6.82
C ASP A 143 -30.11 1.49 -6.90
N LYS A 144 -29.53 2.65 -6.59
CA LYS A 144 -30.24 3.93 -6.74
C LYS A 144 -30.67 4.18 -8.18
N LYS A 145 -29.80 3.90 -9.13
CA LYS A 145 -30.13 4.04 -10.54
C LYS A 145 -31.25 3.12 -10.94
N LYS A 146 -31.27 1.90 -10.44
CA LYS A 146 -32.33 0.94 -10.72
C LYS A 146 -33.65 1.32 -10.09
N SER A 147 -33.63 1.89 -8.92
CA SER A 147 -34.84 2.28 -8.18
C SER A 147 -35.36 3.63 -8.58
N GLN A 148 -34.64 4.37 -9.41
CA GLN A 148 -35.21 5.55 -10.03
C GLN A 148 -36.55 5.16 -10.62
N PRO A 149 -37.57 5.87 -10.57
CA PRO A 149 -37.62 7.31 -10.72
C PRO A 149 -37.80 8.09 -9.43
N VAL A 150 -37.57 7.52 -8.33
CA VAL A 150 -37.76 8.27 -7.11
C VAL A 150 -36.82 9.47 -7.05
N SER A 151 -37.38 10.61 -6.97
CA SER A 151 -36.60 11.80 -6.73
C SER A 151 -36.21 11.82 -5.26
N TYR A 152 -34.92 11.85 -4.94
CA TYR A 152 -34.50 11.59 -3.60
C TYR A 152 -33.14 12.19 -3.31
N THR A 153 -33.08 12.77 -2.26
CA THR A 153 -31.84 13.37 -1.92
C THR A 153 -31.35 13.00 -0.54
N HIS A 154 -31.33 12.92 -0.58
CA HIS A 154 -30.56 12.64 0.46
C HIS A 154 -29.73 12.35 0.96
N LEU A 155 -29.61 12.18 1.18
CA LEU A 155 -28.94 11.79 1.79
C LEU A 155 -28.10 11.92 2.24
N ARG A 156 -28.05 12.10 2.17
CA ARG A 156 -27.37 12.09 2.59
C ARG A 156 -26.54 12.20 2.85
N ALA A 157 -26.60 12.31 2.66
CA ALA A 157 -26.13 12.37 2.87
C ALA A 157 -25.28 12.43 2.89
N HIS A 158 -25.25 12.63 2.61
CA HIS A 158 -25.10 12.75 2.73
C HIS A 158 -24.75 12.89 2.52
N GLU A 159 -24.85 12.85 2.11
CA GLU A 159 -25.21 13.04 1.79
C GLU A 159 -24.76 13.38 1.46
N THR A 160 -24.68 13.49 1.05
CA THR A 160 -24.79 13.86 0.74
C THR A 160 -24.45 14.12 0.44
N ARG A 161 -24.55 14.16 -0.21
CA ARG A 161 -24.86 14.37 -0.46
C ARG A 161 -25.08 14.52 -0.44
N THR A 162 -25.13 14.57 -0.87
CA THR A 162 -25.74 14.72 -0.77
C THR A 162 -25.80 14.98 -0.49
#